data_d0376a92a04b7e2774f2d82457f72313
#
_entry.id   d0376a92a04b7e2774f2d82457f72313
#
_cell.length_a   1.000
_cell.length_b   1.000
_cell.length_c   1.000
_cell.angle_alpha   90.00
_cell.angle_beta   90.00
_cell.angle_gamma   90.00
#
_symmetry.space_group_name_H-M   'P 1'
#
loop_
_entity.id
_entity.type
_entity.pdbx_description
1 polymer ?
#
loop_
_entity_poly.entity_id
_entity_poly.type
_entity_poly.pdbx_seq_one_letter_code
_entity_poly.pdbx_strand_id
1 'polypeptide(L)'
;FLSLSGGLQDVYTYLFRGKVFANAQTGNIVLLSTNIMDGRWDKVLHYLVPLCAFALGVLAAEKMREHFQVMQRLHWRQLVVLGEVLLLFAVGFLPQSQNLLANAIVSFSCAMQVQAFRKVNGYAFASTMCIGDLRSGVEAFCIWRKSHEPHAKDRMVRYFGIIFLFALGAGLGSKSAAQLGGRAIWLSCCFLLVSFTLMFIREELEENPVIEKDLTAIRQETREIDRTLKQELQEEQRELTQSARK
;
A
#
# COMPACT_ATOMS: atom_id res chain seq x y z
N PHE A 1 -3.71 -0.67 -5.28
CA PHE A 1 -2.78 -1.49 -6.06
C PHE A 1 -1.49 -1.76 -5.29
N LEU A 2 -0.89 -0.78 -4.59
CA LEU A 2 0.33 -1.00 -3.79
C LEU A 2 0.16 -2.13 -2.75
N SER A 3 -0.96 -2.17 -2.03
CA SER A 3 -1.24 -3.22 -1.05
C SER A 3 -1.46 -4.59 -1.71
N LEU A 4 -2.11 -4.63 -2.88
CA LEU A 4 -2.22 -5.84 -3.70
C LEU A 4 -0.85 -6.38 -4.08
N SER A 5 0.03 -5.51 -4.56
CA SER A 5 1.43 -5.83 -4.90
C SER A 5 2.17 -6.37 -3.67
N GLY A 6 2.07 -5.69 -2.53
CA GLY A 6 2.73 -6.10 -1.28
C GLY A 6 2.31 -7.47 -0.79
N GLY A 7 1.00 -7.78 -0.81
CA GLY A 7 0.51 -9.11 -0.45
C GLY A 7 0.98 -10.21 -1.39
N LEU A 8 1.02 -9.93 -2.69
CA LEU A 8 1.55 -10.87 -3.69
C LEU A 8 3.04 -11.13 -3.47
N GLN A 9 3.84 -10.10 -3.23
CA GLN A 9 5.28 -10.19 -2.99
C GLN A 9 5.59 -11.05 -1.75
N ASP A 10 4.85 -10.86 -0.65
CA ASP A 10 5.02 -11.65 0.57
C ASP A 10 4.74 -13.13 0.34
N VAL A 11 3.63 -13.45 -0.32
CA VAL A 11 3.28 -14.85 -0.60
C VAL A 11 4.25 -15.46 -1.63
N TYR A 12 4.67 -14.70 -2.65
CA TYR A 12 5.65 -15.17 -3.61
C TYR A 12 6.97 -15.54 -2.95
N THR A 13 7.52 -14.68 -2.10
CA THR A 13 8.79 -14.98 -1.42
C THR A 13 8.63 -16.12 -0.42
N TYR A 14 7.51 -16.18 0.28
CA TYR A 14 7.25 -17.23 1.26
C TYR A 14 7.03 -18.60 0.62
N LEU A 15 6.21 -18.71 -0.41
CA LEU A 15 5.86 -20.00 -1.03
C LEU A 15 6.92 -20.46 -2.05
N PHE A 16 7.50 -19.55 -2.82
CA PHE A 16 8.34 -19.90 -3.95
C PHE A 16 9.84 -19.67 -3.70
N ARG A 17 10.22 -18.72 -2.82
CA ARG A 17 11.62 -18.32 -2.59
C ARG A 17 12.19 -18.76 -1.24
N GLY A 18 11.65 -19.82 -0.62
CA GLY A 18 12.27 -20.45 0.55
C GLY A 18 11.79 -19.93 1.91
N LYS A 19 10.50 -19.58 2.05
CA LYS A 19 9.85 -19.26 3.33
C LYS A 19 10.35 -17.96 4.00
N VAL A 20 10.71 -16.97 3.20
CA VAL A 20 11.07 -15.62 3.66
C VAL A 20 9.91 -14.66 3.38
N PHE A 21 9.60 -13.78 4.30
CA PHE A 21 8.65 -12.67 4.06
C PHE A 21 9.39 -11.45 3.51
N ALA A 22 8.86 -10.84 2.45
CA ALA A 22 9.42 -9.61 1.90
C ALA A 22 9.11 -8.37 2.76
N ASN A 23 7.87 -8.27 3.25
CA ASN A 23 7.37 -7.16 4.06
C ASN A 23 7.25 -7.50 5.55
N ALA A 24 6.80 -8.72 5.90
CA ALA A 24 6.55 -9.12 7.28
C ALA A 24 7.85 -9.45 8.03
N GLN A 25 8.72 -8.46 8.22
CA GLN A 25 10.06 -8.63 8.82
C GLN A 25 10.02 -9.16 10.25
N THR A 26 8.93 -8.96 11.00
CA THR A 26 8.76 -9.59 12.32
C THR A 26 8.82 -11.11 12.24
N GLY A 27 8.22 -11.72 11.21
CA GLY A 27 8.33 -13.16 10.97
C GLY A 27 9.77 -13.60 10.69
N ASN A 28 10.50 -12.84 9.86
CA ASN A 28 11.89 -13.11 9.56
C ASN A 28 12.78 -13.00 10.82
N ILE A 29 12.54 -12.02 11.71
CA ILE A 29 13.27 -11.88 12.99
C ILE A 29 13.04 -13.09 13.88
N VAL A 30 11.80 -13.58 13.99
CA VAL A 30 11.49 -14.78 14.78
C VAL A 30 12.24 -16.01 14.21
N LEU A 31 12.16 -16.21 12.90
CA LEU A 31 12.82 -17.32 12.23
C LEU A 31 14.35 -17.21 12.29
N LEU A 32 14.91 -16.02 12.20
CA LEU A 32 16.33 -15.75 12.42
C LEU A 32 16.76 -16.17 13.82
N SER A 33 16.04 -15.70 14.84
CA SER A 33 16.36 -15.95 16.25
C SER A 33 16.31 -17.43 16.59
N THR A 34 15.30 -18.16 16.12
CA THR A 34 15.20 -19.62 16.34
C THR A 34 16.34 -20.37 15.66
N ASN A 35 16.73 -19.99 14.45
CA ASN A 35 17.84 -20.63 13.75
C ASN A 35 19.21 -20.34 14.39
N ILE A 36 19.40 -19.17 15.02
CA ILE A 36 20.60 -18.86 15.81
C ILE A 36 20.69 -19.81 17.03
N MET A 37 19.59 -19.96 17.78
CA MET A 37 19.54 -20.82 18.96
C MET A 37 19.75 -22.31 18.62
N ASP A 38 19.31 -22.73 17.42
CA ASP A 38 19.50 -24.09 16.91
C ASP A 38 20.86 -24.31 16.25
N GLY A 39 21.74 -23.30 16.17
CA GLY A 39 23.05 -23.37 15.55
C GLY A 39 23.04 -23.56 14.02
N ARG A 40 21.91 -23.26 13.35
CA ARG A 40 21.72 -23.44 11.89
C ARG A 40 22.17 -22.22 11.12
N TRP A 41 23.47 -22.01 11.01
CA TRP A 41 24.07 -20.79 10.44
C TRP A 41 23.75 -20.54 8.97
N ASP A 42 23.52 -21.58 8.19
CA ASP A 42 23.06 -21.51 6.80
C ASP A 42 21.71 -20.82 6.70
N LYS A 43 20.79 -21.12 7.61
CA LYS A 43 19.45 -20.50 7.70
C LYS A 43 19.47 -19.12 8.34
N VAL A 44 20.45 -18.84 9.21
CA VAL A 44 20.65 -17.50 9.76
C VAL A 44 20.88 -16.48 8.65
N LEU A 45 21.80 -16.77 7.71
CA LEU A 45 22.05 -15.90 6.56
C LEU A 45 20.82 -15.74 5.66
N HIS A 46 20.03 -16.80 5.53
CA HIS A 46 18.81 -16.80 4.72
C HIS A 46 17.77 -15.75 5.18
N TYR A 47 17.67 -15.48 6.48
CA TYR A 47 16.76 -14.47 7.04
C TYR A 47 17.44 -13.12 7.31
N LEU A 48 18.73 -13.12 7.64
CA LEU A 48 19.48 -11.91 7.94
C LEU A 48 19.66 -11.03 6.69
N VAL A 49 20.00 -11.63 5.54
CA VAL A 49 20.26 -10.88 4.30
C VAL A 49 19.02 -10.10 3.83
N PRO A 50 17.80 -10.67 3.74
CA PRO A 50 16.60 -9.91 3.41
C PRO A 50 16.27 -8.81 4.44
N LEU A 51 16.53 -9.04 5.73
CA LEU A 51 16.34 -8.03 6.79
C LEU A 51 17.27 -6.83 6.58
N CYS A 52 18.55 -7.09 6.32
CA CYS A 52 19.53 -6.03 6.00
C CYS A 52 19.17 -5.31 4.70
N ALA A 53 18.72 -6.05 3.67
CA ALA A 53 18.28 -5.47 2.40
C ALA A 53 17.05 -4.55 2.61
N PHE A 54 16.12 -4.93 3.47
CA PHE A 54 14.98 -4.08 3.85
C PHE A 54 15.46 -2.77 4.49
N ALA A 55 16.38 -2.83 5.46
CA ALA A 55 16.94 -1.63 6.09
C ALA A 55 17.65 -0.72 5.06
N LEU A 56 18.41 -1.30 4.13
CA LEU A 56 19.05 -0.56 3.03
C LEU A 56 18.01 0.07 2.08
N GLY A 57 16.89 -0.59 1.83
CA GLY A 57 15.79 -0.05 1.03
C GLY A 57 15.14 1.18 1.66
N VAL A 58 14.95 1.17 2.99
CA VAL A 58 14.49 2.37 3.74
C VAL A 58 15.48 3.51 3.58
N LEU A 59 16.78 3.25 3.77
CA LEU A 59 17.84 4.26 3.62
C LEU A 59 17.90 4.82 2.19
N ALA A 60 17.76 3.97 1.18
CA ALA A 60 17.74 4.37 -0.22
C ALA A 60 16.55 5.29 -0.52
N ALA A 61 15.35 4.94 -0.04
CA ALA A 61 14.15 5.75 -0.23
C ALA A 61 14.25 7.12 0.46
N GLU A 62 14.86 7.21 1.66
CA GLU A 62 15.10 8.49 2.34
C GLU A 62 16.08 9.37 1.56
N LYS A 63 17.19 8.80 1.08
CA LYS A 63 18.14 9.52 0.23
C LYS A 63 17.50 9.98 -1.09
N MET A 64 16.69 9.15 -1.72
CA MET A 64 15.95 9.54 -2.91
C MET A 64 15.00 10.70 -2.61
N ARG A 65 14.30 10.67 -1.48
CA ARG A 65 13.43 11.77 -1.05
C ARG A 65 14.21 13.06 -0.89
N GLU A 66 15.34 13.04 -0.17
CA GLU A 66 16.18 14.22 0.07
C GLU A 66 16.71 14.82 -1.24
N HIS A 67 17.15 13.99 -2.17
CA HIS A 67 17.77 14.43 -3.40
C HIS A 67 16.76 14.89 -4.47
N PHE A 68 15.64 14.20 -4.60
CA PHE A 68 14.65 14.42 -5.67
C PHE A 68 13.38 15.15 -5.20
N GLN A 69 13.29 15.61 -3.96
CA GLN A 69 12.14 16.33 -3.44
C GLN A 69 11.85 17.64 -4.18
N VAL A 70 12.85 18.21 -4.87
CA VAL A 70 12.80 19.50 -5.57
C VAL A 70 12.60 19.36 -7.10
N MET A 71 12.54 18.13 -7.63
CA MET A 71 12.36 17.93 -9.08
C MET A 71 10.92 18.24 -9.52
N GLN A 72 10.77 19.17 -10.46
CA GLN A 72 9.49 19.67 -10.95
C GLN A 72 8.76 18.74 -11.92
N ARG A 73 9.41 17.76 -12.56
CA ARG A 73 8.83 16.94 -13.63
C ARG A 73 8.46 15.52 -13.27
N LEU A 74 9.08 14.92 -12.28
CA LEU A 74 8.74 13.58 -11.78
C LEU A 74 8.79 13.59 -10.25
N HIS A 75 7.68 13.24 -9.64
CA HIS A 75 7.65 13.11 -8.18
C HIS A 75 8.53 11.93 -7.75
N TRP A 76 9.40 12.13 -6.74
CA TRP A 76 10.33 11.09 -6.25
C TRP A 76 9.66 9.73 -5.95
N ARG A 77 8.37 9.73 -5.57
CA ARG A 77 7.58 8.50 -5.33
C ARG A 77 7.37 7.69 -6.61
N GLN A 78 7.21 8.35 -7.74
CA GLN A 78 7.08 7.68 -9.06
C GLN A 78 8.40 7.01 -9.43
N LEU A 79 9.55 7.65 -9.14
CA LEU A 79 10.87 7.04 -9.34
C LEU A 79 11.05 5.78 -8.48
N VAL A 80 10.56 5.80 -7.24
CA VAL A 80 10.60 4.62 -6.36
C VAL A 80 9.77 3.48 -6.96
N VAL A 81 8.54 3.74 -7.40
CA VAL A 81 7.68 2.70 -8.01
C VAL A 81 8.29 2.17 -9.30
N LEU A 82 8.86 3.03 -10.14
CA LEU A 82 9.55 2.60 -11.37
C LEU A 82 10.76 1.73 -11.05
N GLY A 83 11.59 2.14 -10.08
CA GLY A 83 12.73 1.35 -9.61
C GLY A 83 12.29 -0.02 -9.07
N GLU A 84 11.21 -0.07 -8.31
CA GLU A 84 10.61 -1.32 -7.82
C GLU A 84 10.17 -2.22 -8.98
N VAL A 85 9.46 -1.69 -9.98
CA VAL A 85 9.06 -2.46 -11.17
C VAL A 85 10.26 -3.08 -11.87
N LEU A 86 11.34 -2.32 -12.08
CA LEU A 86 12.55 -2.82 -12.73
C LEU A 86 13.23 -3.92 -11.92
N LEU A 87 13.34 -3.75 -10.60
CA LEU A 87 13.93 -4.73 -9.70
C LEU A 87 13.11 -6.04 -9.67
N LEU A 88 11.80 -5.94 -9.52
CA LEU A 88 10.91 -7.11 -9.49
C LEU A 88 10.85 -7.81 -10.85
N PHE A 89 10.91 -7.04 -11.94
CA PHE A 89 10.99 -7.62 -13.29
C PHE A 89 12.25 -8.48 -13.44
N ALA A 90 13.40 -8.00 -12.97
CA ALA A 90 14.66 -8.74 -12.97
C ALA A 90 14.57 -10.01 -12.09
N VAL A 91 13.90 -9.94 -10.93
CA VAL A 91 13.69 -11.11 -10.02
C VAL A 91 12.95 -12.24 -10.72
N GLY A 92 12.04 -11.94 -11.65
CA GLY A 92 11.29 -12.96 -12.41
C GLY A 92 12.16 -13.87 -13.28
N PHE A 93 13.39 -13.46 -13.62
CA PHE A 93 14.36 -14.28 -14.37
C PHE A 93 15.31 -15.08 -13.48
N LEU A 94 15.36 -14.79 -12.15
CA LEU A 94 16.30 -15.47 -11.26
C LEU A 94 15.88 -16.92 -11.01
N PRO A 95 16.79 -17.90 -11.15
CA PRO A 95 16.52 -19.29 -10.81
C PRO A 95 16.38 -19.47 -9.28
N GLN A 96 15.79 -20.58 -8.86
CA GLN A 96 15.62 -20.88 -7.43
C GLN A 96 16.95 -21.08 -6.68
N SER A 97 18.04 -21.41 -7.38
CA SER A 97 19.38 -21.45 -6.77
C SER A 97 19.83 -20.08 -6.22
N GLN A 98 19.22 -18.98 -6.70
CA GLN A 98 19.51 -17.62 -6.28
C GLN A 98 18.41 -17.02 -5.39
N ASN A 99 17.70 -17.85 -4.62
CA ASN A 99 16.61 -17.40 -3.75
C ASN A 99 17.06 -16.33 -2.75
N LEU A 100 18.29 -16.41 -2.22
CA LEU A 100 18.82 -15.41 -1.29
C LEU A 100 18.89 -14.02 -1.94
N LEU A 101 19.39 -13.93 -3.16
CA LEU A 101 19.46 -12.69 -3.93
C LEU A 101 18.05 -12.19 -4.28
N ALA A 102 17.18 -13.09 -4.74
CA ALA A 102 15.80 -12.75 -5.06
C ALA A 102 15.06 -12.16 -3.84
N ASN A 103 15.16 -12.79 -2.67
CA ASN A 103 14.56 -12.31 -1.43
C ASN A 103 15.13 -10.97 -0.98
N ALA A 104 16.44 -10.76 -1.13
CA ALA A 104 17.09 -9.49 -0.82
C ALA A 104 16.55 -8.36 -1.71
N ILE A 105 16.45 -8.59 -3.03
CA ILE A 105 15.93 -7.58 -3.97
C ILE A 105 14.46 -7.28 -3.68
N VAL A 106 13.61 -8.29 -3.45
CA VAL A 106 12.19 -8.07 -3.15
C VAL A 106 12.02 -7.31 -1.83
N SER A 107 12.76 -7.70 -0.76
CA SER A 107 12.70 -7.00 0.53
C SER A 107 13.20 -5.56 0.44
N PHE A 108 14.25 -5.29 -0.33
CA PHE A 108 14.73 -3.96 -0.61
C PHE A 108 13.67 -3.10 -1.32
N SER A 109 13.05 -3.64 -2.38
CA SER A 109 11.98 -2.96 -3.13
C SER A 109 10.76 -2.66 -2.25
N CYS A 110 10.30 -3.65 -1.47
CA CYS A 110 9.21 -3.46 -0.52
C CYS A 110 9.50 -2.34 0.48
N ALA A 111 10.71 -2.29 1.01
CA ALA A 111 11.13 -1.26 1.95
C ALA A 111 11.10 0.15 1.34
N MET A 112 11.54 0.28 0.10
CA MET A 112 11.45 1.54 -0.65
C MET A 112 9.99 1.98 -0.80
N GLN A 113 9.09 1.06 -1.17
CA GLN A 113 7.65 1.34 -1.30
C GLN A 113 7.05 1.78 0.05
N VAL A 114 7.30 1.03 1.12
CA VAL A 114 6.79 1.35 2.47
C VAL A 114 7.22 2.74 2.91
N GLN A 115 8.49 3.09 2.71
CA GLN A 115 9.04 4.38 3.10
C GLN A 115 8.50 5.52 2.24
N ALA A 116 8.38 5.31 0.91
CA ALA A 116 7.85 6.31 -0.01
C ALA A 116 6.37 6.64 0.27
N PHE A 117 5.59 5.64 0.64
CA PHE A 117 4.14 5.78 0.85
C PHE A 117 3.73 5.74 2.33
N ARG A 118 4.63 6.15 3.23
CA ARG A 118 4.39 6.19 4.67
C ARG A 118 3.18 7.03 5.10
N LYS A 119 2.84 8.05 4.32
CA LYS A 119 1.67 8.92 4.55
C LYS A 119 0.92 9.13 3.24
N VAL A 120 -0.40 8.93 3.26
CA VAL A 120 -1.31 9.22 2.15
C VAL A 120 -2.49 10.03 2.69
N ASN A 121 -2.75 11.19 2.10
CA ASN A 121 -3.82 12.12 2.51
C ASN A 121 -3.76 12.50 4.01
N GLY A 122 -2.57 12.69 4.56
CA GLY A 122 -2.37 13.05 5.98
C GLY A 122 -2.47 11.92 6.99
N TYR A 123 -2.90 10.72 6.58
CA TYR A 123 -2.97 9.54 7.43
C TYR A 123 -1.70 8.70 7.31
N ALA A 124 -1.26 8.12 8.44
CA ALA A 124 -0.24 7.09 8.40
C ALA A 124 -0.77 5.92 7.57
N PHE A 125 -0.06 5.61 6.49
CA PHE A 125 -0.43 4.57 5.54
C PHE A 125 0.69 3.54 5.53
N ALA A 126 0.36 2.31 5.88
CA ALA A 126 1.31 1.22 5.78
C ALA A 126 0.74 0.19 4.79
N SER A 127 1.04 0.39 3.50
CA SER A 127 0.52 -0.45 2.39
C SER A 127 0.73 -1.95 2.59
N THR A 128 1.62 -2.35 3.49
CA THR A 128 2.05 -3.73 3.70
C THR A 128 2.15 -4.13 5.18
N MET A 129 1.88 -3.21 6.12
CA MET A 129 1.94 -3.48 7.57
C MET A 129 0.53 -3.67 8.15
N CYS A 130 -0.13 -4.76 7.80
CA CYS A 130 -1.53 -5.05 8.15
C CYS A 130 -1.85 -4.95 9.66
N ILE A 131 -0.89 -5.21 10.57
CA ILE A 131 -1.13 -5.11 12.03
C ILE A 131 -1.36 -3.65 12.47
N GLY A 132 -0.59 -2.70 11.92
CA GLY A 132 -0.79 -1.27 12.19
C GLY A 132 -2.15 -0.78 11.68
N ASP A 133 -2.52 -1.22 10.48
CA ASP A 133 -3.80 -0.89 9.87
C ASP A 133 -4.97 -1.54 10.60
N LEU A 134 -4.83 -2.79 11.07
CA LEU A 134 -5.84 -3.47 11.87
C LEU A 134 -6.12 -2.72 13.18
N ARG A 135 -5.06 -2.35 13.92
CA ARG A 135 -5.18 -1.56 15.14
C ARG A 135 -5.91 -0.24 14.88
N SER A 136 -5.46 0.52 13.87
CA SER A 136 -6.05 1.82 13.54
C SER A 136 -7.48 1.70 13.02
N GLY A 137 -7.77 0.63 12.29
CA GLY A 137 -9.12 0.33 11.79
C GLY A 137 -10.10 0.01 12.92
N VAL A 138 -9.68 -0.81 13.90
CA VAL A 138 -10.50 -1.13 15.08
C VAL A 138 -10.71 0.10 15.96
N GLU A 139 -9.67 0.92 16.18
CA GLU A 139 -9.79 2.19 16.89
C GLU A 139 -10.82 3.12 16.21
N ALA A 140 -10.71 3.29 14.90
CA ALA A 140 -11.65 4.10 14.13
C ALA A 140 -13.09 3.54 14.19
N PHE A 141 -13.26 2.22 14.16
CA PHE A 141 -14.56 1.56 14.37
C PHE A 141 -15.17 1.87 15.74
N CYS A 142 -14.37 1.80 16.81
CA CYS A 142 -14.84 2.13 18.16
C CYS A 142 -15.29 3.60 18.27
N ILE A 143 -14.53 4.53 17.67
CA ILE A 143 -14.87 5.95 17.62
C ILE A 143 -16.19 6.13 16.84
N TRP A 144 -16.28 5.56 15.64
CA TRP A 144 -17.49 5.66 14.83
C TRP A 144 -18.74 5.10 15.51
N ARG A 145 -18.59 3.96 16.17
CA ARG A 145 -19.72 3.34 16.91
C ARG A 145 -20.21 4.22 18.07
N LYS A 146 -19.31 5.00 18.70
CA LYS A 146 -19.64 5.85 19.84
C LYS A 146 -20.18 7.23 19.43
N SER A 147 -19.56 7.86 18.43
CA SER A 147 -19.84 9.25 18.05
C SER A 147 -20.61 9.40 16.72
N HIS A 148 -20.75 8.33 15.95
CA HIS A 148 -21.26 8.32 14.56
C HIS A 148 -20.57 9.32 13.63
N GLU A 149 -19.32 9.68 13.94
CA GLU A 149 -18.56 10.66 13.19
C GLU A 149 -18.19 10.13 11.79
N PRO A 150 -18.57 10.85 10.69
CA PRO A 150 -18.30 10.40 9.32
C PRO A 150 -16.81 10.14 9.04
N HIS A 151 -15.92 11.00 9.55
CA HIS A 151 -14.47 10.84 9.39
C HIS A 151 -13.92 9.56 10.01
N ALA A 152 -14.48 9.13 11.14
CA ALA A 152 -14.09 7.87 11.78
C ALA A 152 -14.51 6.66 10.92
N LYS A 153 -15.70 6.71 10.29
CA LYS A 153 -16.16 5.70 9.34
C LYS A 153 -15.23 5.60 8.12
N ASP A 154 -14.86 6.74 7.53
CA ASP A 154 -13.97 6.76 6.38
C ASP A 154 -12.59 6.19 6.70
N ARG A 155 -12.04 6.53 7.88
CA ARG A 155 -10.79 5.94 8.37
C ARG A 155 -10.90 4.43 8.53
N MET A 156 -11.96 3.94 9.17
CA MET A 156 -12.22 2.52 9.34
C MET A 156 -12.25 1.79 7.99
N VAL A 157 -13.06 2.26 7.04
CA VAL A 157 -13.20 1.64 5.71
C VAL A 157 -11.88 1.62 4.97
N ARG A 158 -11.07 2.68 5.06
CA ARG A 158 -9.74 2.74 4.43
C ARG A 158 -8.79 1.69 4.99
N TYR A 159 -8.66 1.60 6.32
CA TYR A 159 -7.74 0.63 6.94
C TYR A 159 -8.15 -0.82 6.67
N PHE A 160 -9.43 -1.16 6.83
CA PHE A 160 -9.91 -2.51 6.50
C PHE A 160 -9.82 -2.79 5.00
N GLY A 161 -10.05 -1.79 4.14
CA GLY A 161 -9.87 -1.89 2.70
C GLY A 161 -8.42 -2.21 2.30
N ILE A 162 -7.42 -1.61 2.96
CA ILE A 162 -6.00 -1.91 2.74
C ILE A 162 -5.69 -3.36 3.09
N ILE A 163 -6.15 -3.83 4.27
CA ILE A 163 -5.96 -5.22 4.72
C ILE A 163 -6.63 -6.18 3.74
N PHE A 164 -7.85 -5.89 3.31
CA PHE A 164 -8.57 -6.70 2.34
C PHE A 164 -7.82 -6.80 1.00
N LEU A 165 -7.33 -5.67 0.47
CA LEU A 165 -6.56 -5.63 -0.77
C LEU A 165 -5.22 -6.38 -0.62
N PHE A 166 -4.54 -6.28 0.53
CA PHE A 166 -3.34 -7.07 0.80
C PHE A 166 -3.65 -8.57 0.81
N ALA A 167 -4.69 -8.99 1.52
CA ALA A 167 -5.12 -10.39 1.58
C ALA A 167 -5.52 -10.92 0.19
N LEU A 168 -6.22 -10.11 -0.61
CA LEU A 168 -6.55 -10.45 -2.00
C LEU A 168 -5.28 -10.61 -2.85
N GLY A 169 -4.32 -9.71 -2.71
CA GLY A 169 -3.00 -9.80 -3.37
C GLY A 169 -2.26 -11.08 -2.98
N ALA A 170 -2.27 -11.43 -1.69
CA ALA A 170 -1.68 -12.66 -1.19
C ALA A 170 -2.38 -13.91 -1.78
N GLY A 171 -3.70 -13.92 -1.86
CA GLY A 171 -4.47 -14.99 -2.48
C GLY A 171 -4.16 -15.17 -3.97
N LEU A 172 -4.12 -14.06 -4.72
CA LEU A 172 -3.73 -14.06 -6.14
C LEU A 172 -2.27 -14.52 -6.30
N GLY A 173 -1.38 -14.07 -5.43
CA GLY A 173 0.02 -14.47 -5.40
C GLY A 173 0.20 -15.97 -5.17
N SER A 174 -0.57 -16.56 -4.27
CA SER A 174 -0.52 -18.00 -3.99
C SER A 174 -0.89 -18.83 -5.23
N LYS A 175 -1.98 -18.47 -5.92
CA LYS A 175 -2.39 -19.16 -7.15
C LYS A 175 -1.40 -18.95 -8.29
N SER A 176 -0.94 -17.72 -8.50
CA SER A 176 0.01 -17.40 -9.57
C SER A 176 1.39 -18.04 -9.33
N ALA A 177 1.87 -18.09 -8.09
CA ALA A 177 3.12 -18.77 -7.76
C ALA A 177 3.07 -20.27 -8.08
N ALA A 178 1.93 -20.93 -7.83
CA ALA A 178 1.74 -22.33 -8.15
C ALA A 178 1.73 -22.61 -9.67
N GLN A 179 1.24 -21.68 -10.49
CA GLN A 179 1.09 -21.85 -11.93
C GLN A 179 2.29 -21.31 -12.73
N LEU A 180 2.82 -20.15 -12.37
CA LEU A 180 3.84 -19.40 -13.11
C LEU A 180 5.23 -19.51 -12.49
N GLY A 181 5.36 -20.08 -11.28
CA GLY A 181 6.62 -20.20 -10.56
C GLY A 181 7.31 -18.85 -10.37
N GLY A 182 8.57 -18.73 -10.77
CA GLY A 182 9.36 -17.49 -10.65
C GLY A 182 8.78 -16.28 -11.34
N ARG A 183 8.04 -16.49 -12.43
CA ARG A 183 7.42 -15.41 -13.22
C ARG A 183 6.18 -14.82 -12.56
N ALA A 184 5.64 -15.44 -11.52
CA ALA A 184 4.49 -14.92 -10.79
C ALA A 184 4.70 -13.48 -10.24
N ILE A 185 5.96 -13.10 -9.97
CA ILE A 185 6.32 -11.75 -9.51
C ILE A 185 5.97 -10.66 -10.54
N TRP A 186 5.88 -10.99 -11.84
CA TRP A 186 5.51 -10.03 -12.87
C TRP A 186 4.07 -9.53 -12.75
N LEU A 187 3.20 -10.29 -12.10
CA LEU A 187 1.86 -9.80 -11.77
C LEU A 187 1.92 -8.61 -10.79
N SER A 188 2.89 -8.62 -9.85
CA SER A 188 3.20 -7.47 -8.99
C SER A 188 3.63 -6.26 -9.82
N CYS A 189 4.48 -6.46 -10.83
CA CYS A 189 4.89 -5.40 -11.75
C CYS A 189 3.68 -4.77 -12.46
N CYS A 190 2.69 -5.57 -12.89
CA CYS A 190 1.46 -5.06 -13.50
C CYS A 190 0.69 -4.14 -12.52
N PHE A 191 0.52 -4.56 -11.25
CA PHE A 191 -0.16 -3.73 -10.25
C PHE A 191 0.59 -2.43 -9.94
N LEU A 192 1.91 -2.48 -9.91
CA LEU A 192 2.76 -1.30 -9.71
C LEU A 192 2.71 -0.35 -10.91
N LEU A 193 2.70 -0.87 -12.14
CA LEU A 193 2.53 -0.06 -13.36
C LEU A 193 1.18 0.65 -13.38
N VAL A 194 0.09 -0.02 -12.97
CA VAL A 194 -1.21 0.63 -12.81
C VAL A 194 -1.13 1.75 -11.76
N SER A 195 -0.48 1.50 -10.61
CA SER A 195 -0.27 2.53 -9.60
C SER A 195 0.54 3.72 -10.13
N PHE A 196 1.60 3.44 -10.87
CA PHE A 196 2.44 4.45 -11.51
C PHE A 196 1.65 5.33 -12.46
N THR A 197 0.86 4.71 -13.36
CA THR A 197 0.02 5.43 -14.32
C THR A 197 -1.03 6.31 -13.63
N LEU A 198 -1.68 5.79 -12.59
CA LEU A 198 -2.65 6.56 -11.82
C LEU A 198 -2.03 7.75 -11.08
N MET A 199 -0.80 7.60 -10.59
CA MET A 199 -0.06 8.70 -9.97
C MET A 199 0.30 9.77 -10.99
N PHE A 200 0.74 9.37 -12.19
CA PHE A 200 1.09 10.28 -13.27
C PHE A 200 -0.12 11.09 -13.74
N ILE A 201 -1.25 10.43 -13.98
CA ILE A 201 -2.51 11.10 -14.38
C ILE A 201 -2.96 12.12 -13.32
N ARG A 202 -2.84 11.77 -12.05
CA ARG A 202 -3.24 12.66 -10.96
C ARG A 202 -2.36 13.91 -10.90
N GLU A 203 -1.08 13.78 -11.08
CA GLU A 203 -0.12 14.89 -11.06
C GLU A 203 -0.34 15.83 -12.25
N GLU A 204 -0.57 15.27 -13.45
CA GLU A 204 -0.90 16.04 -14.65
C GLU A 204 -2.23 16.80 -14.50
N LEU A 205 -3.22 16.22 -13.80
CA LEU A 205 -4.49 16.87 -13.49
C LEU A 205 -4.33 17.99 -12.45
N GLU A 206 -3.42 17.84 -11.48
CA GLU A 206 -3.13 18.85 -10.45
C GLU A 206 -2.27 20.02 -10.99
N GLU A 207 -1.42 19.78 -12.00
CA GLU A 207 -0.56 20.81 -12.63
C GLU A 207 -1.27 21.61 -13.75
N ASN A 208 -2.39 21.14 -14.28
CA ASN A 208 -3.09 21.83 -15.35
C ASN A 208 -4.10 22.85 -14.79
N PRO A 209 -3.81 24.18 -14.86
CA PRO A 209 -4.64 25.21 -14.22
C PRO A 209 -6.05 25.33 -14.84
N VAL A 210 -6.28 24.81 -16.03
CA VAL A 210 -7.62 24.79 -16.66
C VAL A 210 -8.46 23.70 -16.02
N ILE A 211 -7.87 22.51 -15.82
CA ILE A 211 -8.55 21.36 -15.22
C ILE A 211 -8.77 21.60 -13.72
N GLU A 212 -7.85 22.28 -13.03
CA GLU A 212 -8.02 22.67 -11.61
C GLU A 212 -9.18 23.64 -11.44
N LYS A 213 -9.37 24.61 -12.33
CA LYS A 213 -10.52 25.50 -12.33
C LYS A 213 -11.83 24.75 -12.55
N ASP A 214 -11.87 23.85 -13.52
CA ASP A 214 -13.07 23.06 -13.82
C ASP A 214 -13.40 22.11 -12.67
N LEU A 215 -12.41 21.46 -12.07
CA LEU A 215 -12.60 20.62 -10.89
C LEU A 215 -13.06 21.40 -9.65
N THR A 216 -12.55 22.62 -9.46
CA THR A 216 -12.99 23.49 -8.37
C THR A 216 -14.42 24.01 -8.60
N ALA A 217 -14.79 24.33 -9.82
CA ALA A 217 -16.15 24.72 -10.21
C ALA A 217 -17.13 23.55 -9.97
N ILE A 218 -16.83 22.35 -10.45
CA ILE A 218 -17.64 21.14 -10.24
C ILE A 218 -17.77 20.82 -8.74
N ARG A 219 -16.70 20.97 -7.96
CA ARG A 219 -16.77 20.75 -6.50
C ARG A 219 -17.63 21.79 -5.78
N GLN A 220 -17.64 23.04 -6.24
CA GLN A 220 -18.51 24.07 -5.69
C GLN A 220 -19.97 23.79 -6.02
N GLU A 221 -20.26 23.48 -7.27
CA GLU A 221 -21.61 23.12 -7.74
C GLU A 221 -22.16 21.90 -7.00
N THR A 222 -21.34 20.85 -6.83
CA THR A 222 -21.73 19.66 -6.05
C THR A 222 -22.01 19.98 -4.59
N ARG A 223 -21.26 20.90 -3.98
CA ARG A 223 -21.50 21.34 -2.59
C ARG A 223 -22.77 22.19 -2.46
N GLU A 224 -23.08 23.00 -3.45
CA GLU A 224 -24.34 23.78 -3.47
C GLU A 224 -25.54 22.85 -3.62
N ILE A 225 -25.49 21.88 -4.53
CA ILE A 225 -26.52 20.86 -4.69
C ILE A 225 -26.73 20.08 -3.38
N ASP A 226 -25.65 19.63 -2.72
CA ASP A 226 -25.75 18.90 -1.44
C ASP A 226 -26.36 19.77 -0.31
N ARG A 227 -26.08 21.08 -0.30
CA ARG A 227 -26.69 22.02 0.65
C ARG A 227 -28.18 22.21 0.38
N THR A 228 -28.55 22.40 -0.88
CA THR A 228 -29.95 22.60 -1.29
C THR A 228 -30.77 21.34 -0.97
N LEU A 229 -30.26 20.18 -1.32
CA LEU A 229 -30.89 18.87 -0.99
C LEU A 229 -31.10 18.68 0.52
N LYS A 230 -30.11 19.06 1.32
CA LYS A 230 -30.21 18.97 2.79
C LYS A 230 -31.26 19.96 3.36
N GLN A 231 -31.38 21.13 2.75
CA GLN A 231 -32.40 22.11 3.16
C GLN A 231 -33.79 21.60 2.81
N GLU A 232 -34.01 21.12 1.59
CA GLU A 232 -35.28 20.56 1.15
C GLU A 232 -35.71 19.35 2.03
N LEU A 233 -34.78 18.43 2.32
CA LEU A 233 -35.05 17.31 3.22
C LEU A 233 -35.42 17.76 4.66
N GLN A 234 -34.80 18.82 5.15
CA GLN A 234 -35.13 19.35 6.47
C GLN A 234 -36.51 20.05 6.49
N GLU A 235 -36.87 20.73 5.42
CA GLU A 235 -38.20 21.35 5.27
C GLU A 235 -39.30 20.29 5.18
N GLU A 236 -39.10 19.27 4.36
CA GLU A 236 -40.01 18.12 4.24
C GLU A 236 -40.23 17.40 5.57
N GLN A 237 -39.13 17.15 6.31
CA GLN A 237 -39.19 16.57 7.66
C GLN A 237 -39.98 17.46 8.65
N ARG A 238 -39.84 18.77 8.56
CA ARG A 238 -40.62 19.74 9.40
C ARG A 238 -42.10 19.69 9.07
N GLU A 239 -42.44 19.65 7.77
CA GLU A 239 -43.83 19.57 7.32
C GLU A 239 -44.51 18.26 7.76
N LEU A 240 -43.81 17.13 7.60
CA LEU A 240 -44.29 15.83 8.07
C LEU A 240 -44.50 15.80 9.59
N THR A 241 -43.60 16.43 10.35
CA THR A 241 -43.69 16.49 11.81
C THR A 241 -44.84 17.40 12.26
N GLN A 242 -45.14 18.48 11.54
CA GLN A 242 -46.28 19.37 11.81
C GLN A 242 -47.61 18.72 11.43
N SER A 243 -47.65 17.96 10.33
CA SER A 243 -48.85 17.21 9.91
C SER A 243 -49.20 16.07 10.87
N ALA A 244 -48.22 15.43 11.47
CA ALA A 244 -48.42 14.36 12.47
C ALA A 244 -48.85 14.83 13.86
N ARG A 245 -48.80 16.17 14.11
CA ARG A 245 -49.24 16.80 15.37
C ARG A 245 -50.65 17.40 15.31
N LYS A 246 -51.30 17.41 14.15
CA LYS A 246 -52.69 17.77 13.95
C LYS A 246 -53.58 16.52 13.90
#